data_20fd8415d391a7e7c60e69a367ed888d
#
_entry.id   20fd8415d391a7e7c60e69a367ed888d
#
_cell.length_a   1.000
_cell.length_b   1.000
_cell.length_c   1.000
_cell.angle_alpha   90.00
_cell.angle_beta   90.00
_cell.angle_gamma   90.00
#
_symmetry.space_group_name_H-M   'P 1'
#
loop_
_entity.id
_entity.type
_entity.pdbx_description
1 polymer ?
#
loop_
_entity_poly.entity_id
_entity_poly.type
_entity_poly.pdbx_seq_one_letter_code
_entity_poly.pdbx_strand_id
1 'polypeptide(L)'
;MKAYPNYKNTDQLWLPEIPEEWQTIKIKFAFWERSEKGYPNEPLLVSSQNMGVVPKTLYGNRTVEAQKDLHLLKLVRVGDFVISLRSFQGGIEYAYYQGIISPAYTIMASRNVLASSYFRYLAKSYAFIELLKSCVTGIREGQNIDYSKLKNHRIPIPSRPEQDQIVRFLDWKVSIVNKLISIKRK
;
A
#
# COMPACT_ATOMS: atom_id res chain seq x y z
N MET A 1 -3.85 23.17 6.51
CA MET A 1 -5.03 22.57 7.21
C MET A 1 -5.04 23.14 8.62
N LYS A 2 -6.21 23.42 9.17
CA LYS A 2 -6.33 23.77 10.60
C LYS A 2 -6.12 22.49 11.43
N ALA A 3 -5.56 22.62 12.63
CA ALA A 3 -5.49 21.52 13.59
C ALA A 3 -6.93 21.11 13.99
N TYR A 4 -7.12 19.83 14.30
CA TYR A 4 -8.39 19.36 14.85
C TYR A 4 -8.55 19.88 16.28
N PRO A 5 -9.78 20.26 16.67
CA PRO A 5 -10.01 20.83 18.02
C PRO A 5 -9.81 19.78 19.11
N ASN A 6 -10.22 18.56 18.87
CA ASN A 6 -10.20 17.47 19.85
C ASN A 6 -9.65 16.17 19.24
N TYR A 7 -9.03 15.37 20.10
CA TYR A 7 -8.51 14.05 19.77
C TYR A 7 -9.02 13.03 20.78
N LYS A 8 -9.12 11.77 20.34
CA LYS A 8 -9.43 10.62 21.19
C LYS A 8 -8.35 9.57 21.09
N ASN A 9 -8.11 8.88 22.19
CA ASN A 9 -7.20 7.74 22.24
C ASN A 9 -7.74 6.57 21.43
N THR A 10 -6.83 5.78 20.87
CA THR A 10 -7.13 4.47 20.27
C THR A 10 -6.44 3.37 21.07
N ASP A 11 -6.87 2.13 20.88
CA ASP A 11 -6.18 0.97 21.47
C ASP A 11 -5.01 0.47 20.62
N GLN A 12 -4.48 1.32 19.71
CA GLN A 12 -3.43 0.95 18.77
C GLN A 12 -2.12 1.66 19.11
N LEU A 13 -1.10 0.91 19.50
CA LEU A 13 0.23 1.47 19.82
C LEU A 13 0.85 2.25 18.66
N TRP A 14 0.60 1.84 17.42
CA TRP A 14 1.13 2.50 16.24
C TRP A 14 0.41 3.80 15.87
N LEU A 15 -0.81 4.00 16.40
CA LEU A 15 -1.66 5.15 16.16
C LEU A 15 -2.40 5.49 17.47
N PRO A 16 -1.72 6.07 18.47
CA PRO A 16 -2.29 6.25 19.80
C PRO A 16 -3.49 7.21 19.84
N GLU A 17 -3.51 8.19 18.97
CA GLU A 17 -4.54 9.23 18.93
C GLU A 17 -5.04 9.49 17.51
N ILE A 18 -6.32 9.80 17.39
CA ILE A 18 -6.97 10.26 16.14
C ILE A 18 -7.90 11.42 16.45
N PRO A 19 -8.24 12.28 15.47
CA PRO A 19 -9.30 13.28 15.64
C PRO A 19 -10.59 12.66 16.16
N GLU A 20 -11.30 13.37 17.04
CA GLU A 20 -12.51 12.87 17.72
C GLU A 20 -13.56 12.31 16.75
N GLU A 21 -13.73 12.97 15.60
CA GLU A 21 -14.72 12.62 14.58
C GLU A 21 -14.32 11.41 13.72
N TRP A 22 -13.04 11.01 13.75
CA TRP A 22 -12.59 9.90 12.93
C TRP A 22 -13.02 8.56 13.52
N GLN A 23 -13.30 7.61 12.64
CA GLN A 23 -13.57 6.22 13.01
C GLN A 23 -12.35 5.35 12.75
N THR A 24 -12.38 4.14 13.26
CA THR A 24 -11.39 3.11 12.92
C THR A 24 -12.07 1.84 12.48
N ILE A 25 -11.45 1.14 11.52
CA ILE A 25 -11.92 -0.17 11.03
C ILE A 25 -10.76 -1.17 10.99
N LYS A 26 -11.03 -2.44 11.23
CA LYS A 26 -10.02 -3.48 11.01
C LYS A 26 -9.71 -3.61 9.51
N ILE A 27 -8.44 -3.81 9.16
CA ILE A 27 -7.99 -3.93 7.76
C ILE A 27 -8.79 -5.00 7.02
N LYS A 28 -9.10 -6.13 7.64
CA LYS A 28 -9.91 -7.21 7.02
C LYS A 28 -11.33 -6.82 6.60
N PHE A 29 -11.87 -5.73 7.16
CA PHE A 29 -13.18 -5.21 6.77
C PHE A 29 -13.07 -4.15 5.66
N ALA A 30 -11.90 -3.54 5.50
CA ALA A 30 -11.63 -2.59 4.42
C ALA A 30 -11.08 -3.26 3.16
N PHE A 31 -10.40 -4.40 3.32
CA PHE A 31 -9.75 -5.15 2.24
C PHE A 31 -10.02 -6.65 2.35
N TRP A 32 -9.86 -7.34 1.22
CA TRP A 32 -9.79 -8.80 1.14
C TRP A 32 -8.55 -9.21 0.35
N GLU A 33 -8.07 -10.42 0.58
CA GLU A 33 -6.91 -10.95 -0.13
C GLU A 33 -7.33 -11.50 -1.50
N ARG A 34 -6.80 -10.92 -2.58
CA ARG A 34 -6.96 -11.45 -3.93
C ARG A 34 -5.92 -12.54 -4.19
N SER A 35 -6.37 -13.69 -4.65
CA SER A 35 -5.49 -14.82 -5.01
C SER A 35 -5.86 -15.41 -6.38
N GLU A 36 -6.42 -14.58 -7.27
CA GLU A 36 -6.79 -14.98 -8.62
C GLU A 36 -5.55 -15.32 -9.45
N LYS A 37 -5.61 -16.39 -10.24
CA LYS A 37 -4.53 -16.88 -11.12
C LYS A 37 -5.12 -17.28 -12.47
N GLY A 38 -4.27 -17.71 -13.44
CA GLY A 38 -4.72 -18.17 -14.73
C GLY A 38 -4.81 -17.10 -15.81
N TYR A 39 -4.01 -16.03 -15.67
CA TYR A 39 -3.96 -14.90 -16.61
C TYR A 39 -2.58 -14.76 -17.28
N PRO A 40 -2.09 -15.77 -18.03
CA PRO A 40 -0.70 -15.79 -18.54
C PRO A 40 -0.43 -14.72 -19.60
N ASN A 41 -1.47 -14.12 -20.19
CA ASN A 41 -1.35 -13.07 -21.22
C ASN A 41 -1.29 -11.65 -20.63
N GLU A 42 -1.50 -11.50 -19.32
CA GLU A 42 -1.39 -10.20 -18.65
C GLU A 42 0.08 -9.76 -18.48
N PRO A 43 0.36 -8.45 -18.50
CA PRO A 43 1.72 -7.96 -18.35
C PRO A 43 2.31 -8.31 -16.99
N LEU A 44 3.61 -8.65 -16.99
CA LEU A 44 4.36 -8.85 -15.74
C LEU A 44 4.51 -7.54 -14.99
N LEU A 45 4.17 -7.55 -13.71
CA LEU A 45 4.32 -6.40 -12.81
C LEU A 45 5.49 -6.60 -11.84
N VAL A 46 6.02 -5.47 -11.39
CA VAL A 46 6.98 -5.38 -10.29
C VAL A 46 6.43 -4.46 -9.20
N SER A 47 6.73 -4.78 -7.94
CA SER A 47 6.42 -3.93 -6.80
C SER A 47 7.65 -3.10 -6.45
N SER A 48 7.56 -1.78 -6.65
CA SER A 48 8.65 -0.82 -6.44
C SER A 48 8.27 0.20 -5.38
N GLN A 49 9.16 0.43 -4.42
CA GLN A 49 8.94 1.43 -3.36
C GLN A 49 8.74 2.86 -3.89
N ASN A 50 9.37 3.18 -5.03
CA ASN A 50 9.35 4.52 -5.60
C ASN A 50 8.26 4.73 -6.66
N MET A 51 7.85 3.65 -7.35
CA MET A 51 6.92 3.74 -8.49
C MET A 51 5.56 3.07 -8.22
N GLY A 52 5.43 2.37 -7.10
CA GLY A 52 4.28 1.50 -6.84
C GLY A 52 4.35 0.20 -7.65
N VAL A 53 3.20 -0.41 -7.92
CA VAL A 53 3.12 -1.62 -8.75
C VAL A 53 2.94 -1.21 -10.20
N VAL A 54 3.96 -1.48 -11.00
CA VAL A 54 4.05 -1.04 -12.40
C VAL A 54 4.50 -2.19 -13.32
N PRO A 55 4.24 -2.10 -14.64
CA PRO A 55 4.79 -3.04 -15.61
C PRO A 55 6.31 -3.13 -15.53
N LYS A 56 6.83 -4.35 -15.63
CA LYS A 56 8.26 -4.61 -15.62
C LYS A 56 9.00 -3.79 -16.70
N THR A 57 8.40 -3.58 -17.85
CA THR A 57 8.94 -2.79 -18.94
C THR A 57 9.23 -1.32 -18.56
N LEU A 58 8.48 -0.76 -17.59
CA LEU A 58 8.71 0.59 -17.07
C LEU A 58 9.79 0.64 -15.97
N TYR A 59 10.09 -0.51 -15.35
CA TYR A 59 11.06 -0.58 -14.25
C TYR A 59 12.51 -0.79 -14.71
N GLY A 60 12.72 -1.24 -15.96
CA GLY A 60 14.04 -1.49 -16.54
C GLY A 60 14.51 -2.95 -16.47
N ASN A 61 15.61 -3.28 -17.16
CA ASN A 61 16.00 -4.66 -17.53
C ASN A 61 16.65 -5.51 -16.43
N ARG A 62 16.61 -5.13 -15.15
CA ARG A 62 17.35 -5.81 -14.06
C ARG A 62 16.55 -6.85 -13.26
N THR A 63 15.34 -7.17 -13.65
CA THR A 63 14.53 -8.15 -12.92
C THR A 63 14.52 -9.50 -13.65
N VAL A 64 14.68 -10.58 -12.87
CA VAL A 64 14.63 -11.97 -13.37
C VAL A 64 13.31 -12.18 -14.12
N GLU A 65 13.37 -12.74 -15.32
CA GLU A 65 12.18 -13.05 -16.10
C GLU A 65 11.53 -14.33 -15.60
N ALA A 66 10.28 -14.24 -15.17
CA ALA A 66 9.42 -15.40 -15.16
C ALA A 66 9.02 -15.68 -16.60
N GLN A 67 9.74 -16.57 -17.29
CA GLN A 67 9.41 -16.99 -18.65
C GLN A 67 8.55 -18.26 -18.67
N LYS A 68 8.41 -18.92 -17.51
CA LYS A 68 7.66 -20.18 -17.35
C LYS A 68 6.59 -19.97 -16.26
N ASP A 69 5.54 -20.76 -16.39
CA ASP A 69 4.47 -20.86 -15.36
C ASP A 69 3.74 -19.56 -15.04
N LEU A 70 3.59 -18.67 -16.04
CA LEU A 70 2.88 -17.39 -15.90
C LEU A 70 1.44 -17.55 -15.37
N HIS A 71 0.80 -18.68 -15.65
CA HIS A 71 -0.54 -19.03 -15.15
C HIS A 71 -0.59 -19.22 -13.62
N LEU A 72 0.56 -19.40 -12.95
CA LEU A 72 0.65 -19.52 -11.49
C LEU A 72 0.79 -18.17 -10.79
N LEU A 73 1.08 -17.10 -11.54
CA LEU A 73 1.20 -15.74 -10.98
C LEU A 73 -0.17 -15.21 -10.57
N LYS A 74 -0.20 -14.34 -9.57
CA LYS A 74 -1.43 -13.72 -9.06
C LYS A 74 -1.80 -12.50 -9.88
N LEU A 75 -3.09 -12.36 -10.21
CA LEU A 75 -3.65 -11.17 -10.85
C LEU A 75 -3.68 -10.00 -9.87
N VAL A 76 -3.20 -8.85 -10.32
CA VAL A 76 -3.34 -7.54 -9.66
C VAL A 76 -4.21 -6.68 -10.55
N ARG A 77 -5.15 -5.95 -9.96
CA ARG A 77 -5.99 -4.96 -10.66
C ARG A 77 -5.63 -3.55 -10.23
N VAL A 78 -5.91 -2.59 -11.09
CA VAL A 78 -5.75 -1.17 -10.73
C VAL A 78 -6.53 -0.87 -9.45
N GLY A 79 -5.88 -0.22 -8.49
CA GLY A 79 -6.48 0.07 -7.18
C GLY A 79 -6.21 -0.97 -6.10
N ASP A 80 -5.64 -2.12 -6.43
CA ASP A 80 -5.15 -3.09 -5.44
C ASP A 80 -3.89 -2.56 -4.73
N PHE A 81 -3.59 -3.15 -3.58
CA PHE A 81 -2.37 -2.88 -2.82
C PHE A 81 -1.56 -4.17 -2.69
N VAL A 82 -0.25 -4.06 -2.90
CA VAL A 82 0.65 -5.22 -2.88
C VAL A 82 1.60 -5.13 -1.69
N ILE A 83 1.55 -6.15 -0.84
CA ILE A 83 2.53 -6.40 0.22
C ILE A 83 3.63 -7.27 -0.38
N SER A 84 4.78 -6.68 -0.63
CA SER A 84 6.00 -7.37 -1.08
C SER A 84 6.84 -7.81 0.10
N LEU A 85 7.88 -8.61 -0.18
CA LEU A 85 8.82 -9.10 0.84
C LEU A 85 9.54 -7.98 1.62
N ARG A 86 9.54 -6.75 1.11
CA ARG A 86 10.21 -5.58 1.71
C ARG A 86 9.25 -4.46 2.11
N SER A 87 7.95 -4.70 2.15
CA SER A 87 6.98 -3.66 2.50
C SER A 87 7.16 -3.11 3.93
N PHE A 88 7.79 -3.85 4.83
CA PHE A 88 8.16 -3.36 6.17
C PHE A 88 9.24 -2.27 6.15
N GLN A 89 9.93 -2.06 5.02
CA GLN A 89 10.94 -0.99 4.85
C GLN A 89 10.37 0.28 4.21
N GLY A 90 9.37 0.15 3.33
CA GLY A 90 8.89 1.26 2.51
C GLY A 90 7.37 1.37 2.37
N GLY A 91 6.62 0.56 3.12
CA GLY A 91 5.15 0.55 3.06
C GLY A 91 4.59 -0.36 1.97
N ILE A 92 3.26 -0.36 1.86
CA ILE A 92 2.52 -1.16 0.88
C ILE A 92 2.42 -0.40 -0.44
N GLU A 93 2.54 -1.12 -1.56
CA GLU A 93 2.57 -0.53 -2.89
C GLU A 93 1.18 -0.50 -3.53
N TYR A 94 0.80 0.65 -4.09
CA TYR A 94 -0.44 0.84 -4.84
C TYR A 94 -0.26 0.38 -6.29
N ALA A 95 -1.25 -0.32 -6.84
CA ALA A 95 -1.25 -0.80 -8.22
C ALA A 95 -1.84 0.24 -9.18
N TYR A 96 -1.00 0.79 -10.03
CA TYR A 96 -1.40 1.72 -11.09
C TYR A 96 -1.80 0.99 -12.38
N TYR A 97 -1.43 -0.28 -12.53
CA TYR A 97 -1.65 -1.09 -13.70
C TYR A 97 -2.22 -2.46 -13.33
N GLN A 98 -3.02 -3.04 -14.22
CA GLN A 98 -3.41 -4.44 -14.15
C GLN A 98 -2.30 -5.31 -14.73
N GLY A 99 -2.14 -6.52 -14.18
CA GLY A 99 -1.18 -7.50 -14.64
C GLY A 99 -0.97 -8.62 -13.64
N ILE A 100 0.09 -9.38 -13.81
CA ILE A 100 0.41 -10.54 -12.96
C ILE A 100 1.71 -10.33 -12.20
N ILE A 101 1.75 -10.83 -10.96
CA ILE A 101 2.88 -10.65 -10.06
C ILE A 101 3.19 -11.95 -9.30
N SER A 102 4.38 -12.02 -8.68
CA SER A 102 4.83 -13.17 -7.89
C SER A 102 3.77 -13.68 -6.90
N PRO A 103 3.53 -15.00 -6.83
CA PRO A 103 2.61 -15.58 -5.86
C PRO A 103 3.05 -15.42 -4.40
N ALA A 104 4.33 -15.08 -4.16
CA ALA A 104 4.85 -14.78 -2.84
C ALA A 104 4.30 -13.48 -2.23
N TYR A 105 3.73 -12.60 -3.05
CA TYR A 105 3.16 -11.34 -2.56
C TYR A 105 1.70 -11.48 -2.15
N THR A 106 1.29 -10.73 -1.12
CA THR A 106 -0.10 -10.61 -0.73
C THR A 106 -0.73 -9.42 -1.45
N ILE A 107 -1.88 -9.64 -2.08
CA ILE A 107 -2.62 -8.61 -2.81
C ILE A 107 -3.88 -8.27 -2.01
N MET A 108 -4.01 -7.02 -1.62
CA MET A 108 -5.15 -6.48 -0.88
C MET A 108 -6.07 -5.73 -1.85
N ALA A 109 -7.25 -6.27 -2.10
CA ALA A 109 -8.29 -5.63 -2.91
C ALA A 109 -9.25 -4.85 -2.02
N SER A 110 -9.59 -3.62 -2.41
CA SER A 110 -10.47 -2.74 -1.63
C SER A 110 -11.92 -3.27 -1.62
N ARG A 111 -12.59 -3.12 -0.48
CA ARG A 111 -14.05 -3.28 -0.32
C ARG A 111 -14.81 -1.96 -0.47
N ASN A 112 -14.14 -0.91 -0.97
CA ASN A 112 -14.72 0.44 -1.15
C ASN A 112 -15.20 1.14 0.14
N VAL A 113 -14.77 0.67 1.31
CA VAL A 113 -15.07 1.29 2.61
C VAL A 113 -14.33 2.62 2.77
N LEU A 114 -13.13 2.71 2.19
CA LEU A 114 -12.33 3.93 2.15
C LEU A 114 -11.79 4.15 0.73
N ALA A 115 -11.39 5.40 0.44
CA ALA A 115 -10.78 5.72 -0.84
C ALA A 115 -9.39 5.04 -0.95
N SER A 116 -9.15 4.31 -2.03
CA SER A 116 -7.83 3.73 -2.31
C SER A 116 -6.74 4.83 -2.40
N SER A 117 -7.09 6.00 -2.93
CA SER A 117 -6.20 7.17 -2.96
C SER A 117 -5.78 7.66 -1.57
N TYR A 118 -6.68 7.62 -0.58
CA TYR A 118 -6.37 7.94 0.81
C TYR A 118 -5.47 6.86 1.43
N PHE A 119 -5.85 5.58 1.29
CA PHE A 119 -5.05 4.49 1.86
C PHE A 119 -3.65 4.42 1.24
N ARG A 120 -3.47 4.81 -0.01
CA ARG A 120 -2.15 4.92 -0.67
C ARG A 120 -1.18 5.78 0.15
N TYR A 121 -1.64 6.89 0.73
CA TYR A 121 -0.82 7.77 1.58
C TYR A 121 -0.66 7.19 2.99
N LEU A 122 -1.73 6.68 3.58
CA LEU A 122 -1.67 6.06 4.90
C LEU A 122 -0.66 4.90 4.91
N ALA A 123 -0.69 4.03 3.89
CA ALA A 123 0.18 2.88 3.74
C ALA A 123 1.68 3.23 3.60
N LYS A 124 2.00 4.49 3.30
CA LYS A 124 3.36 5.04 3.21
C LYS A 124 3.74 5.91 4.41
N SER A 125 2.82 6.13 5.36
CA SER A 125 3.13 6.91 6.55
C SER A 125 4.12 6.19 7.45
N TYR A 126 4.93 6.96 8.16
CA TYR A 126 5.91 6.40 9.11
C TYR A 126 5.23 5.48 10.14
N ALA A 127 4.13 5.93 10.74
CA ALA A 127 3.40 5.14 11.73
C ALA A 127 2.90 3.80 11.17
N PHE A 128 2.39 3.79 9.92
CA PHE A 128 1.94 2.54 9.30
C PHE A 128 3.12 1.60 8.96
N ILE A 129 4.28 2.14 8.58
CA ILE A 129 5.49 1.35 8.35
C ILE A 129 5.96 0.69 9.66
N GLU A 130 5.90 1.41 10.79
CA GLU A 130 6.19 0.82 12.11
C GLU A 130 5.20 -0.31 12.47
N LEU A 131 3.90 -0.14 12.14
CA LEU A 131 2.94 -1.23 12.24
C LEU A 131 3.36 -2.45 11.39
N LEU A 132 3.77 -2.24 10.13
CA LEU A 132 4.22 -3.33 9.27
C LEU A 132 5.42 -4.06 9.87
N LYS A 133 6.38 -3.34 10.45
CA LYS A 133 7.53 -3.95 11.13
C LYS A 133 7.11 -4.83 12.30
N SER A 134 6.11 -4.42 13.07
CA SER A 134 5.57 -5.24 14.18
C SER A 134 4.88 -6.53 13.72
N CYS A 135 4.45 -6.57 12.46
CA CYS A 135 3.81 -7.75 11.85
C CYS A 135 4.81 -8.66 11.11
N VAL A 136 6.11 -8.35 11.12
CA VAL A 136 7.14 -9.18 10.47
C VAL A 136 7.29 -10.49 11.23
N THR A 137 7.38 -11.59 10.46
CA THR A 137 7.74 -12.93 10.94
C THR A 137 8.94 -13.45 10.19
N GLY A 138 9.68 -14.37 10.81
CA GLY A 138 10.90 -14.95 10.28
C GLY A 138 12.17 -14.24 10.78
N ILE A 139 13.31 -14.95 10.63
CA ILE A 139 14.62 -14.51 11.12
C ILE A 139 15.53 -14.27 9.91
N ARG A 140 16.26 -13.14 9.89
CA ARG A 140 17.23 -12.77 8.85
C ARG A 140 16.60 -12.65 7.44
N GLU A 141 17.05 -13.45 6.47
CA GLU A 141 16.68 -13.32 5.04
C GLU A 141 15.24 -13.75 4.70
N GLY A 142 14.55 -14.43 5.63
CA GLY A 142 13.16 -14.89 5.47
C GLY A 142 12.10 -13.98 6.08
N GLN A 143 12.37 -12.69 6.29
CA GLN A 143 11.42 -11.75 6.89
C GLN A 143 10.26 -11.44 5.95
N ASN A 144 9.04 -11.80 6.36
CA ASN A 144 7.81 -11.51 5.63
C ASN A 144 6.78 -10.86 6.56
N ILE A 145 5.93 -10.02 6.01
CA ILE A 145 4.78 -9.50 6.74
C ILE A 145 3.73 -10.60 6.87
N ASP A 146 3.39 -10.93 8.10
CA ASP A 146 2.28 -11.83 8.40
C ASP A 146 0.94 -11.08 8.22
N TYR A 147 0.32 -11.29 7.06
CA TYR A 147 -0.97 -10.69 6.76
C TYR A 147 -2.07 -11.13 7.74
N SER A 148 -1.98 -12.32 8.33
CA SER A 148 -2.95 -12.80 9.31
C SER A 148 -2.92 -11.98 10.62
N LYS A 149 -1.76 -11.42 10.97
CA LYS A 149 -1.61 -10.43 12.04
C LYS A 149 -2.07 -9.06 11.58
N LEU A 150 -1.52 -8.56 10.45
CA LEU A 150 -1.79 -7.23 9.92
C LEU A 150 -3.30 -6.96 9.73
N LYS A 151 -4.04 -7.89 9.16
CA LYS A 151 -5.48 -7.73 8.86
C LYS A 151 -6.37 -7.48 10.09
N ASN A 152 -5.89 -7.77 11.29
CA ASN A 152 -6.62 -7.55 12.54
C ASN A 152 -6.38 -6.18 13.18
N HIS A 153 -5.34 -5.45 12.74
CA HIS A 153 -5.12 -4.07 13.17
C HIS A 153 -6.17 -3.13 12.60
N ARG A 154 -6.42 -2.05 13.34
CA ARG A 154 -7.37 -1.01 12.93
C ARG A 154 -6.64 0.13 12.24
N ILE A 155 -7.29 0.70 11.24
CA ILE A 155 -6.82 1.87 10.50
C ILE A 155 -7.83 3.03 10.65
N PRO A 156 -7.38 4.28 10.62
CA PRO A 156 -8.26 5.44 10.75
C PRO A 156 -9.05 5.66 9.46
N ILE A 157 -10.32 6.05 9.63
CA ILE A 157 -11.23 6.39 8.53
C ILE A 157 -11.82 7.77 8.80
N PRO A 158 -11.28 8.84 8.16
CA PRO A 158 -11.95 10.11 8.04
C PRO A 158 -13.26 10.02 7.25
N SER A 159 -14.11 11.04 7.31
CA SER A 159 -15.23 11.15 6.40
C SER A 159 -14.78 11.17 4.93
N ARG A 160 -15.62 10.74 3.99
CA ARG A 160 -15.23 10.69 2.58
C ARG A 160 -14.77 12.04 2.01
N PRO A 161 -15.47 13.17 2.26
CA PRO A 161 -15.00 14.49 1.83
C PRO A 161 -13.62 14.85 2.39
N GLU A 162 -13.35 14.43 3.63
CA GLU A 162 -12.08 14.70 4.29
C GLU A 162 -10.94 13.82 3.72
N GLN A 163 -11.20 12.54 3.41
CA GLN A 163 -10.26 11.70 2.69
C GLN A 163 -9.84 12.37 1.37
N ASP A 164 -10.80 12.88 0.60
CA ASP A 164 -10.55 13.55 -0.67
C ASP A 164 -9.77 14.87 -0.48
N GLN A 165 -10.02 15.61 0.61
CA GLN A 165 -9.28 16.82 0.94
C GLN A 165 -7.81 16.50 1.33
N ILE A 166 -7.60 15.47 2.14
CA ILE A 166 -6.26 14.98 2.52
C ILE A 166 -5.48 14.58 1.27
N VAL A 167 -6.10 13.81 0.36
CA VAL A 167 -5.47 13.36 -0.88
C VAL A 167 -5.07 14.55 -1.75
N ARG A 168 -5.97 15.50 -2.01
CA ARG A 168 -5.66 16.71 -2.80
C ARG A 168 -4.50 17.50 -2.21
N PHE A 169 -4.47 17.67 -0.89
CA PHE A 169 -3.37 18.36 -0.22
C PHE A 169 -2.04 17.62 -0.39
N LEU A 170 -2.02 16.30 -0.19
CA LEU A 170 -0.81 15.49 -0.30
C LEU A 170 -0.32 15.39 -1.75
N ASP A 171 -1.22 15.20 -2.72
CA ASP A 171 -0.87 15.21 -4.15
C ASP A 171 -0.24 16.55 -4.57
N TRP A 172 -0.78 17.68 -4.09
CA TRP A 172 -0.20 18.99 -4.33
C TRP A 172 1.20 19.11 -3.71
N LYS A 173 1.38 18.70 -2.44
CA LYS A 173 2.70 18.74 -1.77
C LYS A 173 3.73 17.87 -2.49
N VAL A 174 3.36 16.64 -2.86
CA VAL A 174 4.24 15.72 -3.58
C VAL A 174 4.63 16.30 -4.95
N SER A 175 3.69 16.92 -5.66
CA SER A 175 3.97 17.60 -6.94
C SER A 175 5.02 18.70 -6.79
N ILE A 176 4.93 19.54 -5.74
CA ILE A 176 5.92 20.59 -5.47
C ILE A 176 7.30 19.98 -5.19
N VAL A 177 7.37 18.96 -4.31
CA VAL A 177 8.62 18.30 -3.97
C VAL A 177 9.27 17.69 -5.22
N ASN A 178 8.51 17.00 -6.06
CA ASN A 178 9.00 16.41 -7.31
C ASN A 178 9.54 17.47 -8.28
N LYS A 179 8.87 18.64 -8.41
CA LYS A 179 9.36 19.78 -9.20
C LYS A 179 10.70 20.28 -8.68
N LEU A 180 10.84 20.46 -7.37
CA LEU A 180 12.09 20.93 -6.76
C LEU A 180 13.23 19.93 -6.98
N ILE A 181 12.96 18.62 -6.85
CA ILE A 181 13.96 17.58 -7.14
C ILE A 181 14.40 17.61 -8.61
N SER A 182 13.45 17.80 -9.54
CA SER A 182 13.76 17.85 -10.97
C SER A 182 14.62 19.06 -11.35
N ILE A 183 14.43 20.19 -10.69
CA ILE A 183 15.26 21.40 -10.89
C ILE A 183 16.69 21.18 -10.39
N LYS A 184 16.87 20.52 -9.25
CA LYS A 184 18.22 20.26 -8.69
C LYS A 184 19.03 19.21 -9.46
N ARG A 185 18.40 18.40 -10.31
CA ARG A 185 19.05 17.36 -11.10
C ARG A 185 19.49 17.84 -12.50
N LYS A 186 19.12 19.06 -12.87
CA LYS A 186 19.62 19.77 -14.05
C LYS A 186 20.83 20.63 -13.69
#